data_e600e6b0c7ddd6acfebae4227dd84175
#
_entry.id   e600e6b0c7ddd6acfebae4227dd84175
#
_cell.length_a   1.000
_cell.length_b   1.000
_cell.length_c   1.000
_cell.angle_alpha   90.00
_cell.angle_beta   90.00
_cell.angle_gamma   90.00
#
_symmetry.space_group_name_H-M   'P 1'
#
loop_
_entity.id
_entity.type
_entity.pdbx_description
1 polymer ?
#
loop_
_entity_poly.entity_id
_entity_poly.type
_entity_poly.pdbx_seq_one_letter_code
_entity_poly.pdbx_strand_id
1 'polypeptide(L)'
;FADNFQESFGITVLEAMASGLPAIVSDWDGYKDTVLHGKTGFRVPTYWTDCEERISLFSPICDWRLEHLYLAQSVCVDINEMVEYLKEVVQHQELREEMGRNARKWVLERFDWRVIIEQYEALWRELYQASRDFQLQKQSFCTPGTPMLRPNRKWAFSSYPSQMIEAETQIHTTPYGNDVLAKKENLKLYKGMKNLLLFPIIQDILALAREAKRVGEVEAEVLKKYQKYSPTPQDVKYQIAW
;
A
#
# COMPACT_ATOMS: atom_id res chain seq x y z
N PHE A 1 -0.12 4.16 -9.68
CA PHE A 1 0.19 3.45 -8.42
C PHE A 1 0.61 4.46 -7.38
N ALA A 2 0.22 4.23 -6.11
CA ALA A 2 0.59 5.10 -5.02
C ALA A 2 2.09 4.95 -4.73
N ASP A 3 2.84 6.02 -4.92
CA ASP A 3 4.23 6.19 -4.46
C ASP A 3 4.27 6.88 -3.07
N ASN A 4 3.11 7.14 -2.51
CA ASN A 4 2.91 7.64 -1.16
C ASN A 4 2.12 6.61 -0.33
N PHE A 5 2.64 6.21 0.83
CA PHE A 5 1.98 5.26 1.72
C PHE A 5 0.58 5.71 2.16
N GLN A 6 0.36 7.02 2.30
CA GLN A 6 -0.92 7.62 2.67
C GLN A 6 -1.58 8.34 1.48
N GLU A 7 -1.82 7.63 0.38
CA GLU A 7 -2.61 8.17 -0.73
C GLU A 7 -4.10 8.07 -0.42
N SER A 8 -4.61 9.08 0.22
CA SER A 8 -5.97 9.06 0.76
C SER A 8 -7.08 9.28 -0.26
N PHE A 9 -6.78 9.76 -1.47
CA PHE A 9 -7.85 10.13 -2.41
C PHE A 9 -7.51 9.90 -3.90
N GLY A 10 -6.35 10.32 -4.39
CA GLY A 10 -5.95 10.15 -5.78
C GLY A 10 -6.73 11.03 -6.76
N ILE A 11 -6.67 12.36 -6.61
CA ILE A 11 -7.42 13.30 -7.45
C ILE A 11 -7.15 13.13 -8.95
N THR A 12 -5.92 12.79 -9.34
CA THR A 12 -5.54 12.57 -10.74
C THR A 12 -6.27 11.38 -11.37
N VAL A 13 -6.59 10.37 -10.57
CA VAL A 13 -7.39 9.22 -10.99
C VAL A 13 -8.82 9.66 -11.29
N LEU A 14 -9.42 10.48 -10.43
CA LEU A 14 -10.77 11.03 -10.66
C LEU A 14 -10.82 11.94 -11.87
N GLU A 15 -9.78 12.74 -12.14
CA GLU A 15 -9.68 13.59 -13.34
C GLU A 15 -9.65 12.73 -14.62
N ALA A 16 -8.88 11.63 -14.62
CA ALA A 16 -8.87 10.69 -15.74
C ALA A 16 -10.23 10.02 -15.94
N MET A 17 -10.86 9.56 -14.86
CA MET A 17 -12.18 8.94 -14.88
C MET A 17 -13.26 9.94 -15.32
N ALA A 18 -13.20 11.19 -14.88
CA ALA A 18 -14.08 12.27 -15.32
C ALA A 18 -13.96 12.54 -16.84
N SER A 19 -12.78 12.27 -17.41
CA SER A 19 -12.53 12.37 -18.84
C SER A 19 -13.01 11.13 -19.63
N GLY A 20 -13.59 10.14 -18.95
CA GLY A 20 -14.11 8.91 -19.56
C GLY A 20 -13.06 7.85 -19.80
N LEU A 21 -11.96 7.87 -19.05
CA LEU A 21 -10.92 6.84 -19.10
C LEU A 21 -11.09 5.85 -17.94
N PRO A 22 -10.97 4.55 -18.17
CA PRO A 22 -10.87 3.56 -17.08
C PRO A 22 -9.54 3.73 -16.35
N ALA A 23 -9.51 3.44 -15.05
CA ALA A 23 -8.33 3.55 -14.23
C ALA A 23 -7.77 2.17 -13.83
N ILE A 24 -6.45 2.01 -13.84
CA ILE A 24 -5.77 0.87 -13.21
C ILE A 24 -4.91 1.42 -12.08
N VAL A 25 -5.27 1.06 -10.85
CA VAL A 25 -4.68 1.58 -9.62
C VAL A 25 -4.30 0.45 -8.67
N SER A 26 -3.44 0.71 -7.68
CA SER A 26 -3.20 -0.22 -6.59
C SER A 26 -4.46 -0.37 -5.72
N ASP A 27 -4.74 -1.57 -5.23
CA ASP A 27 -5.80 -1.82 -4.24
C ASP A 27 -5.32 -1.36 -2.86
N TRP A 28 -5.22 -0.04 -2.70
CA TRP A 28 -4.61 0.61 -1.56
C TRP A 28 -5.38 1.87 -1.16
N ASP A 29 -5.61 2.04 0.16
CA ASP A 29 -6.17 3.23 0.79
C ASP A 29 -7.32 3.87 -0.01
N GLY A 30 -7.27 5.15 -0.33
CA GLY A 30 -8.33 5.93 -1.00
C GLY A 30 -8.67 5.47 -2.42
N TYR A 31 -7.82 4.71 -3.08
CA TYR A 31 -8.18 4.13 -4.38
C TYR A 31 -9.29 3.08 -4.28
N LYS A 32 -9.47 2.45 -3.10
CA LYS A 32 -10.57 1.52 -2.85
C LYS A 32 -11.94 2.20 -2.91
N ASP A 33 -11.99 3.47 -2.54
CA ASP A 33 -13.21 4.27 -2.53
C ASP A 33 -13.48 4.95 -3.89
N THR A 34 -12.42 5.24 -4.64
CA THR A 34 -12.53 5.98 -5.91
C THR A 34 -12.75 5.07 -7.10
N VAL A 35 -12.15 3.88 -7.15
CA VAL A 35 -12.24 2.95 -8.29
C VAL A 35 -13.05 1.70 -7.95
N LEU A 36 -14.13 1.47 -8.67
CA LEU A 36 -14.93 0.24 -8.59
C LEU A 36 -14.29 -0.83 -9.47
N HIS A 37 -13.68 -1.84 -8.83
CA HIS A 37 -12.99 -2.93 -9.51
C HIS A 37 -13.91 -3.66 -10.50
N GLY A 38 -13.44 -3.85 -11.74
CA GLY A 38 -14.17 -4.49 -12.82
C GLY A 38 -15.30 -3.65 -13.43
N LYS A 39 -15.58 -2.44 -12.91
CA LYS A 39 -16.67 -1.57 -13.42
C LYS A 39 -16.18 -0.23 -13.95
N THR A 40 -15.32 0.46 -13.21
CA THR A 40 -14.78 1.76 -13.61
C THR A 40 -13.28 1.69 -13.87
N GLY A 41 -12.70 0.53 -13.67
CA GLY A 41 -11.29 0.23 -13.83
C GLY A 41 -10.90 -1.01 -13.04
N PHE A 42 -9.62 -1.23 -12.84
CA PHE A 42 -9.09 -2.36 -12.09
C PHE A 42 -8.27 -1.89 -10.87
N ARG A 43 -8.41 -2.61 -9.77
CA ARG A 43 -7.57 -2.45 -8.58
C ARG A 43 -6.61 -3.64 -8.52
N VAL A 44 -5.32 -3.35 -8.59
CA VAL A 44 -4.24 -4.34 -8.56
C VAL A 44 -3.96 -4.73 -7.11
N PRO A 45 -3.97 -6.03 -6.75
CA PRO A 45 -3.72 -6.48 -5.40
C PRO A 45 -2.41 -5.95 -4.82
N THR A 46 -2.44 -5.62 -3.53
CA THR A 46 -1.29 -5.16 -2.77
C THR A 46 -1.06 -6.03 -1.54
N TYR A 47 0.21 -6.20 -1.19
CA TYR A 47 0.66 -6.99 -0.05
C TYR A 47 1.53 -6.12 0.85
N TRP A 48 1.27 -6.12 2.13
CA TRP A 48 2.01 -5.33 3.11
C TRP A 48 2.61 -6.21 4.19
N THR A 49 3.84 -5.89 4.61
CA THR A 49 4.50 -6.54 5.73
C THR A 49 4.46 -5.65 6.97
N ASP A 50 4.39 -6.30 8.15
CA ASP A 50 4.56 -5.60 9.41
C ASP A 50 6.00 -5.09 9.53
N CYS A 51 6.15 -3.78 9.58
CA CYS A 51 7.44 -3.09 9.70
C CYS A 51 7.48 -2.14 10.93
N GLU A 52 6.51 -2.26 11.84
CA GLU A 52 6.31 -1.33 12.95
C GLU A 52 7.55 -1.23 13.85
N GLU A 53 8.11 -2.34 14.30
CA GLU A 53 9.28 -2.32 15.18
C GLU A 53 10.47 -1.62 14.54
N ARG A 54 10.70 -1.90 13.26
CA ARG A 54 11.84 -1.34 12.54
C ARG A 54 11.69 0.15 12.27
N ILE A 55 10.53 0.56 11.79
CA ILE A 55 10.29 1.97 11.43
C ILE A 55 10.11 2.82 12.68
N SER A 56 9.46 2.32 13.72
CA SER A 56 9.25 3.08 14.97
C SER A 56 10.56 3.44 15.67
N LEU A 57 11.63 2.67 15.51
CA LEU A 57 12.96 3.01 16.03
C LEU A 57 13.55 4.24 15.35
N PHE A 58 13.33 4.42 14.06
CA PHE A 58 13.92 5.51 13.28
C PHE A 58 13.00 6.74 13.16
N SER A 59 11.69 6.55 13.22
CA SER A 59 10.69 7.60 13.05
C SER A 59 10.96 8.88 13.87
N PRO A 60 11.42 8.82 15.15
CA PRO A 60 11.68 10.05 15.92
C PRO A 60 12.88 10.86 15.47
N ILE A 61 13.78 10.25 14.71
CA ILE A 61 15.08 10.84 14.34
C ILE A 61 15.24 11.03 12.84
N CYS A 62 14.34 10.46 12.02
CA CYS A 62 14.38 10.61 10.58
C CYS A 62 13.40 11.72 10.11
N ASP A 63 13.72 12.28 8.95
CA ASP A 63 12.80 13.17 8.23
C ASP A 63 11.52 12.40 7.83
N TRP A 64 10.37 13.05 7.93
CA TRP A 64 9.08 12.43 7.59
C TRP A 64 9.03 11.86 6.16
N ARG A 65 9.75 12.45 5.20
CA ARG A 65 9.85 11.95 3.83
C ARG A 65 10.55 10.60 3.78
N LEU A 66 11.57 10.42 4.61
CA LEU A 66 12.31 9.17 4.70
C LEU A 66 11.46 8.08 5.38
N GLU A 67 10.69 8.44 6.39
CA GLU A 67 9.73 7.53 7.01
C GLU A 67 8.67 7.06 6.01
N HIS A 68 8.08 7.99 5.24
CA HIS A 68 7.11 7.65 4.18
C HIS A 68 7.73 6.77 3.09
N LEU A 69 8.98 7.03 2.70
CA LEU A 69 9.70 6.16 1.76
C LEU A 69 9.83 4.73 2.32
N TYR A 70 10.20 4.60 3.58
CA TYR A 70 10.37 3.28 4.20
C TYR A 70 9.04 2.52 4.29
N LEU A 71 7.96 3.20 4.65
CA LEU A 71 6.62 2.64 4.66
C LEU A 71 6.18 2.21 3.25
N ALA A 72 6.37 3.06 2.25
CA ALA A 72 6.02 2.75 0.86
C ALA A 72 6.81 1.54 0.32
N GLN A 73 8.07 1.39 0.72
CA GLN A 73 8.92 0.25 0.30
C GLN A 73 8.60 -1.06 1.05
N SER A 74 7.73 -1.05 2.04
CA SER A 74 7.22 -2.26 2.69
C SER A 74 5.98 -2.85 2.02
N VAL A 75 5.49 -2.19 0.96
CA VAL A 75 4.32 -2.60 0.17
C VAL A 75 4.77 -3.15 -1.17
N CYS A 76 4.32 -4.33 -1.54
CA CYS A 76 4.46 -4.84 -2.90
C CYS A 76 3.11 -4.87 -3.64
N VAL A 77 3.20 -4.70 -4.96
CA VAL A 77 2.07 -4.71 -5.88
C VAL A 77 2.18 -5.96 -6.74
N ASP A 78 1.06 -6.64 -7.00
CA ASP A 78 1.05 -7.79 -7.89
C ASP A 78 1.25 -7.37 -9.36
N ILE A 79 2.50 -7.46 -9.80
CA ILE A 79 2.88 -7.05 -11.15
C ILE A 79 2.25 -7.98 -12.23
N ASN A 80 2.04 -9.25 -11.91
CA ASN A 80 1.44 -10.17 -12.87
C ASN A 80 -0.02 -9.80 -13.13
N GLU A 81 -0.80 -9.59 -12.06
CA GLU A 81 -2.19 -9.12 -12.18
C GLU A 81 -2.25 -7.74 -12.88
N MET A 82 -1.34 -6.84 -12.57
CA MET A 82 -1.27 -5.55 -13.27
C MET A 82 -1.11 -5.72 -14.78
N VAL A 83 -0.23 -6.62 -15.20
CA VAL A 83 0.02 -6.88 -16.63
C VAL A 83 -1.22 -7.49 -17.29
N GLU A 84 -1.92 -8.40 -16.61
CA GLU A 84 -3.15 -8.99 -17.16
C GLU A 84 -4.26 -7.92 -17.30
N TYR A 85 -4.49 -7.08 -16.31
CA TYR A 85 -5.46 -5.97 -16.42
C TYR A 85 -5.09 -4.96 -17.53
N LEU A 86 -3.79 -4.67 -17.70
CA LEU A 86 -3.33 -3.82 -18.81
C LEU A 86 -3.63 -4.46 -20.17
N LYS A 87 -3.34 -5.75 -20.33
CA LYS A 87 -3.66 -6.49 -21.57
C LYS A 87 -5.15 -6.46 -21.85
N GLU A 88 -5.98 -6.70 -20.82
CA GLU A 88 -7.41 -6.72 -20.95
C GLU A 88 -7.96 -5.37 -21.45
N VAL A 89 -7.54 -4.27 -20.82
CA VAL A 89 -7.95 -2.92 -21.23
C VAL A 89 -7.44 -2.54 -22.62
N VAL A 90 -6.22 -2.95 -22.99
CA VAL A 90 -5.63 -2.64 -24.30
C VAL A 90 -6.26 -3.45 -25.42
N GLN A 91 -6.47 -4.75 -25.21
CA GLN A 91 -6.94 -5.68 -26.25
C GLN A 91 -8.44 -5.62 -26.47
N HIS A 92 -9.26 -5.26 -25.47
CA HIS A 92 -10.70 -5.24 -25.54
C HIS A 92 -11.25 -3.82 -25.56
N GLN A 93 -11.42 -3.27 -26.77
CA GLN A 93 -11.90 -1.90 -26.97
C GLN A 93 -13.28 -1.67 -26.33
N GLU A 94 -14.22 -2.56 -26.54
CA GLU A 94 -15.60 -2.44 -26.01
C GLU A 94 -15.60 -2.36 -24.47
N LEU A 95 -14.83 -3.21 -23.81
CA LEU A 95 -14.66 -3.20 -22.34
C LEU A 95 -14.08 -1.87 -21.87
N ARG A 96 -13.03 -1.39 -22.54
CA ARG A 96 -12.38 -0.12 -22.20
C ARG A 96 -13.36 1.05 -22.33
N GLU A 97 -14.16 1.09 -23.37
CA GLU A 97 -15.16 2.15 -23.59
C GLU A 97 -16.30 2.06 -22.58
N GLU A 98 -16.78 0.86 -22.26
CA GLU A 98 -17.80 0.65 -21.24
C GLU A 98 -17.30 1.09 -19.87
N MET A 99 -16.11 0.63 -19.46
CA MET A 99 -15.50 1.06 -18.20
C MET A 99 -15.30 2.58 -18.14
N GLY A 100 -14.87 3.18 -19.24
CA GLY A 100 -14.70 4.65 -19.33
C GLY A 100 -16.01 5.40 -19.15
N ARG A 101 -17.10 4.94 -19.78
CA ARG A 101 -18.45 5.52 -19.56
C ARG A 101 -18.90 5.38 -18.10
N ASN A 102 -18.71 4.19 -17.52
CA ASN A 102 -19.05 3.91 -16.13
C ASN A 102 -18.20 4.77 -15.17
N ALA A 103 -16.90 4.92 -15.44
CA ALA A 103 -15.99 5.74 -14.68
C ALA A 103 -16.46 7.21 -14.64
N ARG A 104 -16.75 7.78 -15.82
CA ARG A 104 -17.27 9.17 -15.89
C ARG A 104 -18.58 9.33 -15.14
N LYS A 105 -19.53 8.40 -15.33
CA LYS A 105 -20.81 8.42 -14.63
C LYS A 105 -20.61 8.40 -13.11
N TRP A 106 -19.78 7.47 -12.62
CA TRP A 106 -19.47 7.31 -11.20
C TRP A 106 -18.89 8.60 -10.59
N VAL A 107 -17.93 9.23 -11.29
CA VAL A 107 -17.30 10.47 -10.80
C VAL A 107 -18.33 11.61 -10.73
N LEU A 108 -19.16 11.78 -11.76
CA LEU A 108 -20.17 12.85 -11.78
C LEU A 108 -21.25 12.65 -10.71
N GLU A 109 -21.61 11.41 -10.40
CA GLU A 109 -22.62 11.10 -9.37
C GLU A 109 -22.11 11.22 -7.94
N ARG A 110 -20.79 11.08 -7.71
CA ARG A 110 -20.22 10.98 -6.38
C ARG A 110 -19.25 12.09 -6.00
N PHE A 111 -18.51 12.62 -6.97
CA PHE A 111 -17.37 13.51 -6.75
C PHE A 111 -17.52 14.86 -7.45
N ASP A 112 -18.65 15.15 -8.10
CA ASP A 112 -18.97 16.49 -8.58
C ASP A 112 -19.07 17.45 -7.39
N TRP A 113 -18.53 18.66 -7.52
CA TRP A 113 -18.53 19.65 -6.45
C TRP A 113 -19.91 19.92 -5.86
N ARG A 114 -20.96 19.86 -6.63
CA ARG A 114 -22.34 20.05 -6.15
C ARG A 114 -22.71 18.98 -5.13
N VAL A 115 -22.38 17.71 -5.41
CA VAL A 115 -22.63 16.58 -4.51
C VAL A 115 -21.75 16.68 -3.25
N ILE A 116 -20.48 17.02 -3.45
CA ILE A 116 -19.51 17.14 -2.34
C ILE A 116 -19.89 18.29 -1.39
N ILE A 117 -20.29 19.45 -1.91
CA ILE A 117 -20.72 20.59 -1.07
C ILE A 117 -21.95 20.23 -0.23
N GLU A 118 -22.94 19.56 -0.81
CA GLU A 118 -24.12 19.11 -0.05
C GLU A 118 -23.73 18.15 1.09
N GLN A 119 -22.79 17.23 0.85
CA GLN A 119 -22.28 16.32 1.88
C GLN A 119 -21.52 17.07 2.98
N TYR A 120 -20.66 18.03 2.64
CA TYR A 120 -19.98 18.89 3.61
C TYR A 120 -20.96 19.71 4.46
N GLU A 121 -21.97 20.30 3.84
CA GLU A 121 -22.99 21.05 4.58
C GLU A 121 -23.77 20.14 5.56
N ALA A 122 -24.11 18.93 5.14
CA ALA A 122 -24.77 17.95 6.02
C ALA A 122 -23.88 17.59 7.22
N LEU A 123 -22.59 17.27 6.94
CA LEU A 123 -21.61 16.98 7.98
C LEU A 123 -21.40 18.16 8.95
N TRP A 124 -21.31 19.39 8.44
CA TRP A 124 -21.15 20.56 9.29
C TRP A 124 -22.37 20.81 10.19
N ARG A 125 -23.59 20.57 9.70
CA ARG A 125 -24.80 20.65 10.53
C ARG A 125 -24.77 19.61 11.65
N GLU A 126 -24.37 18.37 11.35
CA GLU A 126 -24.22 17.29 12.32
C GLU A 126 -23.16 17.64 13.40
N LEU A 127 -21.96 18.04 12.96
CA LEU A 127 -20.87 18.43 13.86
C LEU A 127 -21.24 19.64 14.74
N TYR A 128 -21.96 20.61 14.19
CA TYR A 128 -22.46 21.74 14.96
C TYR A 128 -23.42 21.32 16.06
N GLN A 129 -24.35 20.42 15.74
CA GLN A 129 -25.28 19.89 16.73
C GLN A 129 -24.55 19.08 17.81
N ALA A 130 -23.67 18.17 17.41
CA ALA A 130 -22.84 17.38 18.33
C ALA A 130 -22.01 18.29 19.26
N SER A 131 -21.43 19.37 18.73
CA SER A 131 -20.67 20.34 19.53
C SER A 131 -21.55 21.05 20.57
N ARG A 132 -22.78 21.41 20.23
CA ARG A 132 -23.71 22.01 21.18
C ARG A 132 -24.11 21.05 22.27
N ASP A 133 -24.44 19.81 21.91
CA ASP A 133 -24.81 18.77 22.87
C ASP A 133 -23.66 18.45 23.82
N PHE A 134 -22.43 18.43 23.32
CA PHE A 134 -21.22 18.28 24.12
C PHE A 134 -21.04 19.41 25.13
N GLN A 135 -21.15 20.68 24.68
CA GLN A 135 -21.01 21.82 25.58
C GLN A 135 -22.07 21.82 26.73
N LEU A 136 -23.28 21.34 26.43
CA LEU A 136 -24.34 21.24 27.41
C LEU A 136 -24.07 20.15 28.46
N GLN A 137 -23.36 19.09 28.10
CA GLN A 137 -23.06 17.96 29.01
C GLN A 137 -21.84 18.20 29.92
N LYS A 138 -21.03 19.25 29.68
CA LYS A 138 -19.81 19.58 30.45
C LYS A 138 -18.89 18.37 30.70
N GLN A 139 -18.85 17.42 29.81
CA GLN A 139 -17.97 16.26 29.93
C GLN A 139 -16.52 16.65 29.61
N SER A 140 -15.65 16.48 30.62
CA SER A 140 -14.19 16.63 30.39
C SER A 140 -13.67 15.38 29.71
N PHE A 141 -13.25 15.50 28.45
CA PHE A 141 -12.59 14.42 27.70
C PHE A 141 -11.08 14.31 27.95
N CYS A 142 -10.56 15.00 28.94
CA CYS A 142 -9.20 14.74 29.40
C CYS A 142 -9.20 13.51 30.31
N THR A 143 -9.29 12.32 29.74
CA THR A 143 -8.64 11.18 30.38
C THR A 143 -7.14 11.43 30.29
N PRO A 144 -6.38 11.34 31.41
CA PRO A 144 -4.95 11.24 31.34
C PRO A 144 -4.59 9.97 30.60
N GLY A 145 -4.66 10.01 29.30
CA GLY A 145 -4.32 8.90 28.42
C GLY A 145 -2.83 8.91 28.19
N THR A 146 -2.26 7.74 28.03
CA THR A 146 -0.93 7.54 27.50
C THR A 146 -0.75 8.46 26.30
N PRO A 147 0.25 9.35 26.29
CA PRO A 147 0.46 10.19 25.13
C PRO A 147 0.64 9.30 23.91
N MET A 148 -0.24 9.44 22.93
CA MET A 148 -0.16 8.73 21.66
C MET A 148 0.99 9.32 20.83
N LEU A 149 2.20 9.23 21.39
CA LEU A 149 3.42 9.70 20.75
C LEU A 149 3.75 8.90 19.49
N ARG A 150 3.17 7.69 19.37
CA ARG A 150 3.38 6.79 18.23
C ARG A 150 2.16 5.89 18.05
N PRO A 151 1.30 6.16 17.07
CA PRO A 151 0.25 5.22 16.72
C PRO A 151 0.88 3.93 16.19
N ASN A 152 0.36 2.78 16.60
CA ASN A 152 0.72 1.51 15.99
C ASN A 152 0.23 1.52 14.53
N ARG A 153 1.17 1.60 13.57
CA ARG A 153 0.86 1.74 12.14
C ARG A 153 0.15 0.52 11.60
N LYS A 154 0.54 -0.67 12.06
CA LYS A 154 -0.12 -1.92 11.67
C LYS A 154 -1.62 -1.86 11.98
N TRP A 155 -1.98 -1.38 13.16
CA TRP A 155 -3.39 -1.21 13.54
C TRP A 155 -4.06 -0.08 12.75
N ALA A 156 -3.42 1.08 12.66
CA ALA A 156 -3.98 2.27 12.02
C ALA A 156 -4.22 2.08 10.52
N PHE A 157 -3.35 1.31 9.85
CA PHE A 157 -3.38 1.12 8.40
C PHE A 157 -3.74 -0.31 7.97
N SER A 158 -4.30 -1.12 8.88
CA SER A 158 -4.63 -2.52 8.62
C SER A 158 -5.62 -2.75 7.47
N SER A 159 -6.45 -1.75 7.13
CA SER A 159 -7.39 -1.80 6.02
C SER A 159 -6.80 -1.38 4.66
N TYR A 160 -5.57 -0.84 4.65
CA TYR A 160 -4.96 -0.31 3.43
C TYR A 160 -4.57 -1.38 2.43
N PRO A 161 -3.87 -2.46 2.80
CA PRO A 161 -3.45 -3.49 1.86
C PRO A 161 -4.62 -4.38 1.43
N SER A 162 -4.46 -5.08 0.32
CA SER A 162 -5.34 -6.21 -0.04
C SER A 162 -5.08 -7.40 0.89
N GLN A 163 -3.81 -7.65 1.21
CA GLN A 163 -3.37 -8.74 2.08
C GLN A 163 -2.11 -8.38 2.85
N MET A 164 -1.98 -8.94 4.06
CA MET A 164 -0.74 -8.91 4.82
C MET A 164 0.18 -10.05 4.37
N ILE A 165 1.49 -9.81 4.38
CA ILE A 165 2.49 -10.86 4.17
C ILE A 165 2.64 -11.66 5.46
N GLU A 166 2.08 -12.87 5.45
CA GLU A 166 2.12 -13.82 6.57
C GLU A 166 3.01 -15.03 6.24
N ALA A 167 3.27 -15.89 7.21
CA ALA A 167 4.14 -17.06 7.03
C ALA A 167 3.66 -18.02 5.92
N GLU A 168 2.34 -18.09 5.71
CA GLU A 168 1.70 -18.95 4.72
C GLU A 168 1.68 -18.36 3.30
N THR A 169 1.98 -17.06 3.16
CA THR A 169 2.02 -16.38 1.86
C THR A 169 3.05 -17.07 0.96
N GLN A 170 2.63 -17.42 -0.25
CA GLN A 170 3.53 -17.99 -1.25
C GLN A 170 4.22 -16.87 -2.04
N ILE A 171 5.52 -17.02 -2.23
CA ILE A 171 6.35 -16.13 -3.02
C ILE A 171 7.15 -16.90 -4.06
N HIS A 172 7.48 -16.25 -5.16
CA HIS A 172 8.41 -16.76 -6.17
C HIS A 172 9.23 -15.63 -6.77
N THR A 173 10.44 -15.97 -7.22
CA THR A 173 11.34 -14.99 -7.84
C THR A 173 10.85 -14.58 -9.21
N THR A 174 10.73 -13.28 -9.43
CA THR A 174 10.32 -12.69 -10.70
C THR A 174 11.39 -12.90 -11.80
N PRO A 175 11.06 -12.73 -13.11
CA PRO A 175 12.05 -12.74 -14.19
C PRO A 175 13.20 -11.77 -13.94
N TYR A 176 12.93 -10.56 -13.45
CA TYR A 176 13.96 -9.59 -13.08
C TYR A 176 14.87 -10.10 -11.96
N GLY A 177 14.30 -10.70 -10.91
CA GLY A 177 15.07 -11.31 -9.82
C GLY A 177 15.99 -12.44 -10.32
N ASN A 178 15.54 -13.24 -11.28
CA ASN A 178 16.37 -14.25 -11.91
C ASN A 178 17.53 -13.64 -12.72
N ASP A 179 17.31 -12.52 -13.41
CA ASP A 179 18.37 -11.81 -14.13
C ASP A 179 19.38 -11.16 -13.17
N VAL A 180 18.93 -10.68 -12.02
CA VAL A 180 19.81 -10.22 -10.93
C VAL A 180 20.67 -11.37 -10.38
N LEU A 181 20.08 -12.55 -10.13
CA LEU A 181 20.82 -13.73 -9.70
C LEU A 181 21.84 -14.21 -10.74
N ALA A 182 21.50 -14.09 -12.03
CA ALA A 182 22.39 -14.42 -13.15
C ALA A 182 23.43 -13.32 -13.44
N LYS A 183 23.46 -12.24 -12.66
CA LYS A 183 24.33 -11.06 -12.85
C LYS A 183 24.17 -10.36 -14.22
N LYS A 184 23.00 -10.50 -14.85
CA LYS A 184 22.66 -9.78 -16.10
C LYS A 184 22.16 -8.38 -15.78
N GLU A 185 21.50 -8.22 -14.61
CA GLU A 185 21.00 -6.96 -14.11
C GLU A 185 21.53 -6.67 -12.71
N ASN A 186 21.56 -5.40 -12.33
CA ASN A 186 21.91 -4.95 -11.00
C ASN A 186 20.66 -4.49 -10.25
N LEU A 187 20.57 -4.85 -8.96
CA LEU A 187 19.54 -4.31 -8.08
C LEU A 187 19.66 -2.78 -8.01
N LYS A 188 18.61 -2.09 -8.41
CA LYS A 188 18.51 -0.62 -8.38
C LYS A 188 17.93 -0.19 -7.03
N LEU A 189 18.78 0.20 -6.09
CA LEU A 189 18.37 0.67 -4.78
C LEU A 189 18.24 2.19 -4.75
N TYR A 190 17.16 2.69 -4.16
CA TYR A 190 17.10 4.09 -3.76
C TYR A 190 18.20 4.39 -2.73
N LYS A 191 18.78 5.58 -2.82
CA LYS A 191 19.93 5.96 -1.96
C LYS A 191 19.63 5.79 -0.47
N GLY A 192 18.40 6.09 -0.02
CA GLY A 192 17.98 5.96 1.37
C GLY A 192 17.80 4.51 1.85
N MET A 193 17.65 3.53 0.92
CA MET A 193 17.38 2.14 1.28
C MET A 193 18.62 1.32 1.61
N LYS A 194 19.82 1.82 1.32
CA LYS A 194 21.07 1.06 1.50
C LYS A 194 21.33 0.60 2.93
N ASN A 195 20.78 1.30 3.92
CA ASN A 195 20.96 0.95 5.32
C ASN A 195 19.90 -0.02 5.84
N LEU A 196 18.80 -0.19 5.12
CA LEU A 196 17.69 -1.07 5.49
C LEU A 196 17.74 -2.40 4.74
N LEU A 197 18.21 -2.38 3.49
CA LEU A 197 18.26 -3.53 2.63
C LEU A 197 19.65 -4.18 2.69
N LEU A 198 19.68 -5.46 3.04
CA LEU A 198 20.89 -6.24 3.14
C LEU A 198 21.07 -7.10 1.89
N PHE A 199 21.90 -6.65 0.97
CA PHE A 199 22.13 -7.26 -0.33
C PHE A 199 22.33 -8.79 -0.29
N PRO A 200 23.15 -9.34 0.63
CA PRO A 200 23.33 -10.80 0.71
C PRO A 200 22.02 -11.53 1.08
N ILE A 201 21.19 -10.93 1.94
CA ILE A 201 19.90 -11.51 2.34
C ILE A 201 18.94 -11.50 1.17
N ILE A 202 18.85 -10.39 0.43
CA ILE A 202 18.00 -10.32 -0.78
C ILE A 202 18.42 -11.36 -1.80
N GLN A 203 19.72 -11.54 -2.05
CA GLN A 203 20.20 -12.57 -2.99
C GLN A 203 19.81 -13.98 -2.55
N ASP A 204 19.89 -14.28 -1.25
CA ASP A 204 19.47 -15.57 -0.74
C ASP A 204 17.95 -15.76 -0.84
N ILE A 205 17.16 -14.75 -0.52
CA ILE A 205 15.69 -14.78 -0.68
C ILE A 205 15.33 -15.07 -2.14
N LEU A 206 15.92 -14.34 -3.09
CA LEU A 206 15.71 -14.58 -4.52
C LEU A 206 16.12 -16.01 -4.94
N ALA A 207 17.21 -16.52 -4.41
CA ALA A 207 17.68 -17.87 -4.73
C ALA A 207 16.76 -18.95 -4.15
N LEU A 208 16.28 -18.76 -2.91
CA LEU A 208 15.37 -19.68 -2.22
C LEU A 208 13.98 -19.71 -2.84
N ALA A 209 13.52 -18.58 -3.35
CA ALA A 209 12.19 -18.42 -3.96
C ALA A 209 12.17 -18.66 -5.48
N ARG A 210 13.19 -19.27 -6.09
CA ARG A 210 13.17 -19.66 -7.52
C ARG A 210 12.00 -20.56 -7.87
N GLU A 211 11.65 -21.46 -6.97
CA GLU A 211 10.40 -22.19 -6.98
C GLU A 211 9.49 -21.60 -5.92
N ALA A 212 8.17 -21.69 -6.13
CA ALA A 212 7.21 -21.15 -5.18
C ALA A 212 7.44 -21.71 -3.77
N LYS A 213 7.67 -20.83 -2.82
CA LYS A 213 7.92 -21.16 -1.40
C LYS A 213 7.06 -20.32 -0.48
N ARG A 214 6.76 -20.85 0.71
CA ARG A 214 6.10 -20.06 1.75
C ARG A 214 7.08 -19.09 2.39
N VAL A 215 6.61 -17.90 2.73
CA VAL A 215 7.41 -16.89 3.43
C VAL A 215 8.04 -17.44 4.69
N GLY A 216 7.29 -18.20 5.50
CA GLY A 216 7.82 -18.80 6.73
C GLY A 216 8.99 -19.78 6.52
N GLU A 217 9.01 -20.49 5.39
CA GLU A 217 10.12 -21.39 5.04
C GLU A 217 11.38 -20.60 4.66
N VAL A 218 11.20 -19.54 3.83
CA VAL A 218 12.29 -18.65 3.45
C VAL A 218 12.84 -17.92 4.67
N GLU A 219 11.98 -17.42 5.53
CA GLU A 219 12.32 -16.76 6.79
C GLU A 219 13.18 -17.66 7.68
N ALA A 220 12.75 -18.91 7.91
CA ALA A 220 13.47 -19.86 8.75
C ALA A 220 14.89 -20.17 8.20
N GLU A 221 15.02 -20.35 6.88
CA GLU A 221 16.32 -20.59 6.24
C GLU A 221 17.26 -19.38 6.34
N VAL A 222 16.74 -18.18 6.10
CA VAL A 222 17.52 -16.93 6.19
C VAL A 222 17.93 -16.64 7.62
N LEU A 223 17.04 -16.75 8.60
CA LEU A 223 17.36 -16.55 10.01
C LEU A 223 18.45 -17.52 10.49
N LYS A 224 18.37 -18.80 10.10
CA LYS A 224 19.38 -19.80 10.40
C LYS A 224 20.74 -19.44 9.81
N LYS A 225 20.78 -19.03 8.54
CA LYS A 225 22.04 -18.68 7.84
C LYS A 225 22.70 -17.44 8.42
N TYR A 226 21.91 -16.43 8.78
CA TYR A 226 22.37 -15.12 9.25
C TYR A 226 22.32 -14.96 10.77
N GLN A 227 22.21 -16.03 11.54
CA GLN A 227 22.10 -16.01 13.00
C GLN A 227 23.15 -15.12 13.69
N LYS A 228 24.36 -15.03 13.15
CA LYS A 228 25.45 -14.18 13.67
C LYS A 228 25.12 -12.70 13.67
N TYR A 229 24.23 -12.25 12.76
CA TYR A 229 23.84 -10.85 12.61
C TYR A 229 22.50 -10.54 13.30
N SER A 230 21.90 -11.56 13.94
CA SER A 230 20.65 -11.45 14.70
C SER A 230 19.51 -10.73 13.95
N PRO A 231 19.22 -11.04 12.66
CA PRO A 231 18.08 -10.46 11.99
C PRO A 231 16.79 -10.93 12.65
N THR A 232 15.76 -10.08 12.66
CA THR A 232 14.43 -10.45 13.13
C THR A 232 13.58 -11.03 11.99
N PRO A 233 12.49 -11.77 12.30
CA PRO A 233 11.51 -12.17 11.29
C PRO A 233 10.99 -11.00 10.47
N GLN A 234 10.76 -9.84 11.09
CA GLN A 234 10.32 -8.63 10.40
C GLN A 234 11.38 -8.10 9.42
N ASP A 235 12.67 -8.19 9.76
CA ASP A 235 13.74 -7.81 8.85
C ASP A 235 13.71 -8.65 7.57
N VAL A 236 13.45 -9.94 7.67
CA VAL A 236 13.37 -10.85 6.51
C VAL A 236 12.12 -10.53 5.68
N LYS A 237 10.95 -10.40 6.31
CA LYS A 237 9.69 -10.05 5.63
C LYS A 237 9.78 -8.71 4.90
N TYR A 238 10.43 -7.72 5.50
CA TYR A 238 10.67 -6.43 4.85
C TYR A 238 11.51 -6.56 3.57
N GLN A 239 12.51 -7.44 3.56
CA GLN A 239 13.32 -7.71 2.37
C GLN A 239 12.56 -8.52 1.31
N ILE A 240 11.59 -9.35 1.73
CA ILE A 240 10.70 -10.08 0.83
C ILE A 240 9.72 -9.11 0.14
N ALA A 241 9.15 -8.17 0.87
CA ALA A 241 8.21 -7.19 0.33
C ALA A 241 8.85 -6.24 -0.68
N TRP A 242 10.11 -5.93 -0.48
CA TRP A 242 10.88 -5.08 -1.39
C TRP A 242 11.26 -5.77 -2.69
#